data_b0851313514b8a10853b6123337ba563
#
_entry.id   b0851313514b8a10853b6123337ba563
#
_cell.length_a   1.000
_cell.length_b   1.000
_cell.length_c   1.000
_cell.angle_alpha   90.00
_cell.angle_beta   90.00
_cell.angle_gamma   90.00
#
_symmetry.space_group_name_H-M   'P 1'
#
loop_
_entity.id
_entity.type
_entity.pdbx_description
1 polymer ?
#
loop_
_entity_poly.entity_id
_entity_poly.type
_entity_poly.pdbx_seq_one_letter_code
_entity_poly.pdbx_strand_id
1 'polypeptide(L)'
;MEKDNFFKNSFFLTASNISTGLLGFIFSIYLSKLIGAEGIGLYGIIMPIYNLFICLMTAGIIAAISKLSAIYTSNGETNNLFKTIDSVAIFNIIWSLFIGVFVFFLAPYISRYGVKDLRTLNAIKVTCPAMVFISLSNILKGYFYGTSKITAPALIDILEKAMRIITISLLVYMFKAKTLSSLVTLAFVSLAIGELQSLILLYVYYRHVIKSIPISNAPTESRGQLLFNVFVISIPLCINGFLTNIFSTIATLIIPRRLVAAGFEYSIALSMIGRFVGMSLTIVTFPIIVVNSINMLLVPDLSESLSRREYYNASMRIKKVLKIAFLLGMATMIICQLIPNDLGILFYNRNDLGLYIKACSIAAPILFPANTMFGILNGLNKQGIILRNSLITSSFELVMLFCLTSIPNINIFSYAITVFFSSILSFTINIMEIRKHIDLNLSKMNILIFSLLGILIFLFFRIILSIIQTYSALIKVLVTVIGVFVIFAYLSTFGLEDD
;
A
#
# COMPACT_ATOMS: atom_id res chain seq x y z
N MET A 1 26.97 18.40 -4.97
CA MET A 1 26.28 17.89 -6.17
C MET A 1 25.56 16.55 -5.93
N GLU A 2 26.19 15.50 -5.39
CA GLU A 2 25.48 14.23 -5.13
C GLU A 2 24.41 14.31 -4.03
N LYS A 3 24.68 15.02 -2.93
CA LYS A 3 23.68 15.24 -1.86
C LYS A 3 22.45 15.99 -2.32
N ASP A 4 22.61 17.03 -3.15
CA ASP A 4 21.48 17.82 -3.66
C ASP A 4 20.58 17.00 -4.59
N ASN A 5 21.17 16.13 -5.41
CA ASN A 5 20.42 15.23 -6.28
C ASN A 5 19.67 14.15 -5.48
N PHE A 6 20.23 13.65 -4.39
CA PHE A 6 19.58 12.67 -3.53
C PHE A 6 18.33 13.27 -2.85
N PHE A 7 18.45 14.44 -2.23
CA PHE A 7 17.31 15.12 -1.60
C PHE A 7 16.22 15.47 -2.62
N LYS A 8 16.60 15.96 -3.79
CA LYS A 8 15.68 16.26 -4.88
C LYS A 8 14.93 15.01 -5.34
N ASN A 9 15.62 13.91 -5.57
CA ASN A 9 15.05 12.65 -6.00
C ASN A 9 14.11 12.07 -4.93
N SER A 10 14.51 12.10 -3.66
CA SER A 10 13.68 11.66 -2.53
C SER A 10 12.42 12.51 -2.40
N PHE A 11 12.51 13.83 -2.59
CA PHE A 11 11.35 14.72 -2.59
C PHE A 11 10.39 14.40 -3.73
N PHE A 12 10.88 14.23 -4.97
CA PHE A 12 10.03 13.86 -6.10
C PHE A 12 9.34 12.51 -5.91
N LEU A 13 10.04 11.53 -5.37
CA LEU A 13 9.47 10.21 -5.11
C LEU A 13 8.39 10.27 -4.01
N THR A 14 8.63 11.04 -2.96
CA THR A 14 7.65 11.28 -1.89
C THR A 14 6.41 12.02 -2.41
N ALA A 15 6.61 13.09 -3.19
CA ALA A 15 5.51 13.83 -3.80
C ALA A 15 4.69 12.95 -4.77
N SER A 16 5.37 12.10 -5.55
CA SER A 16 4.71 11.14 -6.44
C SER A 16 3.90 10.11 -5.65
N ASN A 17 4.44 9.55 -4.56
CA ASN A 17 3.72 8.58 -3.73
C ASN A 17 2.48 9.20 -3.06
N ILE A 18 2.58 10.45 -2.60
CA ILE A 18 1.41 11.16 -2.07
C ILE A 18 0.38 11.40 -3.19
N SER A 19 0.81 11.83 -4.35
CA SER A 19 -0.09 12.09 -5.50
C SER A 19 -0.77 10.81 -6.00
N THR A 20 -0.02 9.72 -6.16
CA THR A 20 -0.58 8.41 -6.57
C THR A 20 -1.51 7.83 -5.52
N GLY A 21 -1.19 8.01 -4.23
CA GLY A 21 -2.07 7.61 -3.13
C GLY A 21 -3.36 8.42 -3.09
N LEU A 22 -3.30 9.73 -3.31
CA LEU A 22 -4.49 10.59 -3.43
C LEU A 22 -5.36 10.19 -4.63
N LEU A 23 -4.75 9.96 -5.80
CA LEU A 23 -5.49 9.48 -6.97
C LEU A 23 -6.09 8.08 -6.74
N GLY A 24 -5.40 7.20 -6.02
CA GLY A 24 -5.92 5.90 -5.60
C GLY A 24 -7.15 6.03 -4.69
N PHE A 25 -7.13 6.98 -3.77
CA PHE A 25 -8.27 7.29 -2.90
C PHE A 25 -9.44 7.85 -3.71
N ILE A 26 -9.20 8.82 -4.62
CA ILE A 26 -10.22 9.35 -5.55
C ILE A 26 -10.81 8.24 -6.42
N PHE A 27 -9.96 7.34 -6.95
CA PHE A 27 -10.41 6.18 -7.71
C PHE A 27 -11.32 5.27 -6.89
N SER A 28 -10.97 4.97 -5.63
CA SER A 28 -11.80 4.15 -4.73
C SER A 28 -13.17 4.79 -4.49
N ILE A 29 -13.21 6.11 -4.26
CA ILE A 29 -14.47 6.85 -4.11
C ILE A 29 -15.30 6.77 -5.38
N TYR A 30 -14.69 7.04 -6.53
CA TYR A 30 -15.37 7.01 -7.82
C TYR A 30 -15.91 5.60 -8.15
N LEU A 31 -15.06 4.59 -7.97
CA LEU A 31 -15.42 3.19 -8.20
C LEU A 31 -16.60 2.78 -7.31
N SER A 32 -16.58 3.17 -6.04
CA SER A 32 -17.66 2.83 -5.10
C SER A 32 -19.01 3.43 -5.48
N LYS A 33 -19.03 4.65 -6.03
CA LYS A 33 -20.25 5.28 -6.55
C LYS A 33 -20.78 4.56 -7.79
N LEU A 34 -19.86 3.96 -8.57
CA LEU A 34 -20.19 3.28 -9.82
C LEU A 34 -20.73 1.86 -9.60
N ILE A 35 -20.06 1.06 -8.75
CA ILE A 35 -20.36 -0.36 -8.59
C ILE A 35 -21.07 -0.70 -7.27
N GLY A 36 -21.23 0.28 -6.38
CA GLY A 36 -21.87 0.09 -5.07
C GLY A 36 -21.05 -0.76 -4.09
N ALA A 37 -21.64 -1.01 -2.91
CA ALA A 37 -20.92 -1.71 -1.83
C ALA A 37 -20.62 -3.18 -2.17
N GLU A 38 -21.57 -3.90 -2.76
CA GLU A 38 -21.37 -5.29 -3.16
C GLU A 38 -20.29 -5.42 -4.23
N GLY A 39 -20.28 -4.51 -5.21
CA GLY A 39 -19.26 -4.48 -6.25
C GLY A 39 -17.86 -4.18 -5.71
N ILE A 40 -17.75 -3.27 -4.76
CA ILE A 40 -16.47 -3.00 -4.06
C ILE A 40 -16.02 -4.23 -3.26
N GLY A 41 -16.93 -4.95 -2.62
CA GLY A 41 -16.61 -6.23 -1.96
C GLY A 41 -16.06 -7.26 -2.95
N LEU A 42 -16.72 -7.40 -4.11
CA LEU A 42 -16.29 -8.33 -5.16
C LEU A 42 -14.92 -7.94 -5.76
N TYR A 43 -14.72 -6.64 -6.03
CA TYR A 43 -13.45 -6.09 -6.47
C TYR A 43 -12.34 -6.34 -5.44
N GLY A 44 -12.65 -6.13 -4.15
CA GLY A 44 -11.73 -6.32 -3.02
C GLY A 44 -11.29 -7.77 -2.83
N ILE A 45 -12.09 -8.76 -3.21
CA ILE A 45 -11.72 -10.18 -3.16
C ILE A 45 -10.79 -10.56 -4.32
N ILE A 46 -10.94 -9.95 -5.50
CA ILE A 46 -10.12 -10.25 -6.68
C ILE A 46 -8.72 -9.63 -6.56
N MET A 47 -8.59 -8.44 -5.97
CA MET A 47 -7.33 -7.70 -5.88
C MET A 47 -6.19 -8.46 -5.19
N PRO A 48 -6.38 -9.16 -4.05
CA PRO A 48 -5.30 -9.96 -3.44
C PRO A 48 -4.87 -11.14 -4.33
N ILE A 49 -5.79 -11.74 -5.08
CA ILE A 49 -5.46 -12.80 -6.05
C ILE A 49 -4.58 -12.23 -7.17
N TYR A 50 -4.94 -11.08 -7.72
CA TYR A 50 -4.12 -10.36 -8.69
C TYR A 50 -2.72 -10.05 -8.14
N ASN A 51 -2.63 -9.50 -6.93
CA ASN A 51 -1.36 -9.18 -6.27
C ASN A 51 -0.49 -10.42 -6.00
N LEU A 52 -1.10 -11.56 -5.66
CA LEU A 52 -0.39 -12.80 -5.44
C LEU A 52 0.36 -13.26 -6.71
N PHE A 53 -0.31 -13.23 -7.87
CA PHE A 53 0.30 -13.63 -9.13
C PHE A 53 1.29 -12.60 -9.66
N ILE A 54 1.03 -11.31 -9.49
CA ILE A 54 2.03 -10.27 -9.79
C ILE A 54 3.30 -10.52 -8.97
N CYS A 55 3.17 -10.86 -7.70
CA CYS A 55 4.32 -11.12 -6.85
C CYS A 55 5.18 -12.27 -7.41
N LEU A 56 4.57 -13.34 -7.93
CA LEU A 56 5.29 -14.42 -8.60
C LEU A 56 6.01 -13.98 -9.87
N MET A 57 5.48 -12.99 -10.58
CA MET A 57 6.08 -12.50 -11.83
C MET A 57 7.18 -11.47 -11.61
N THR A 58 7.07 -10.64 -10.56
CA THR A 58 7.89 -9.41 -10.48
C THR A 58 8.55 -9.17 -9.13
N ALA A 59 8.23 -9.93 -8.08
CA ALA A 59 8.73 -9.63 -6.76
C ALA A 59 10.27 -9.67 -6.72
N GLY A 60 10.83 -8.60 -6.15
CA GLY A 60 12.28 -8.45 -6.06
C GLY A 60 12.98 -8.00 -7.34
N ILE A 61 12.35 -8.09 -8.53
CA ILE A 61 13.00 -7.68 -9.80
C ILE A 61 13.33 -6.19 -9.80
N ILE A 62 12.42 -5.33 -9.33
CA ILE A 62 12.68 -3.87 -9.24
C ILE A 62 13.94 -3.61 -8.41
N ALA A 63 14.03 -4.22 -7.22
CA ALA A 63 15.16 -4.02 -6.31
C ALA A 63 16.46 -4.60 -6.88
N ALA A 64 16.41 -5.78 -7.49
CA ALA A 64 17.57 -6.43 -8.11
C ALA A 64 18.11 -5.60 -9.28
N ILE A 65 17.24 -5.19 -10.20
CA ILE A 65 17.63 -4.37 -11.36
C ILE A 65 18.09 -3.00 -10.90
N SER A 66 17.42 -2.37 -9.93
CA SER A 66 17.85 -1.08 -9.40
C SER A 66 19.26 -1.15 -8.82
N LYS A 67 19.56 -2.18 -8.00
CA LYS A 67 20.89 -2.38 -7.42
C LYS A 67 21.95 -2.63 -8.49
N LEU A 68 21.70 -3.54 -9.43
CA LEU A 68 22.67 -3.87 -10.48
C LEU A 68 22.87 -2.71 -11.46
N SER A 69 21.78 -1.99 -11.80
CA SER A 69 21.89 -0.79 -12.64
C SER A 69 22.72 0.29 -11.99
N ALA A 70 22.62 0.49 -10.68
CA ALA A 70 23.47 1.42 -9.95
C ALA A 70 24.94 0.99 -10.00
N ILE A 71 25.23 -0.30 -9.76
CA ILE A 71 26.60 -0.86 -9.80
C ILE A 71 27.21 -0.72 -11.20
N TYR A 72 26.51 -1.17 -12.25
CA TYR A 72 27.05 -1.10 -13.62
C TYR A 72 27.19 0.35 -14.10
N THR A 73 26.32 1.26 -13.68
CA THR A 73 26.43 2.68 -14.01
C THR A 73 27.64 3.32 -13.32
N SER A 74 27.89 3.01 -12.03
CA SER A 74 29.04 3.53 -11.30
C SER A 74 30.38 3.02 -11.84
N ASN A 75 30.40 1.78 -12.34
CA ASN A 75 31.56 1.17 -12.93
C ASN A 75 31.79 1.55 -14.41
N GLY A 76 30.85 2.27 -15.04
CA GLY A 76 30.90 2.57 -16.48
C GLY A 76 30.64 1.38 -17.40
N GLU A 77 30.06 0.29 -16.87
CA GLU A 77 29.79 -0.96 -17.58
C GLU A 77 28.42 -0.92 -18.32
N THR A 78 28.24 0.05 -19.21
CA THR A 78 26.97 0.27 -19.90
C THR A 78 26.48 -0.93 -20.72
N ASN A 79 27.43 -1.73 -21.28
CA ASN A 79 27.09 -2.95 -22.02
C ASN A 79 26.46 -4.02 -21.14
N ASN A 80 27.01 -4.26 -19.93
CA ASN A 80 26.45 -5.19 -18.96
C ASN A 80 25.08 -4.71 -18.46
N LEU A 81 24.92 -3.40 -18.26
CA LEU A 81 23.65 -2.78 -17.87
C LEU A 81 22.54 -3.10 -18.90
N PHE A 82 22.75 -2.75 -20.17
CA PHE A 82 21.72 -2.97 -21.20
C PHE A 82 21.46 -4.44 -21.46
N LYS A 83 22.53 -5.26 -21.51
CA LYS A 83 22.39 -6.71 -21.70
C LYS A 83 21.67 -7.39 -20.54
N THR A 84 21.81 -6.87 -19.30
CA THR A 84 21.05 -7.34 -18.13
C THR A 84 19.57 -7.04 -18.32
N ILE A 85 19.21 -5.80 -18.68
CA ILE A 85 17.81 -5.40 -18.88
C ILE A 85 17.18 -6.22 -19.98
N ASP A 86 17.84 -6.39 -21.13
CA ASP A 86 17.35 -7.18 -22.24
C ASP A 86 17.17 -8.66 -21.85
N SER A 87 18.15 -9.24 -21.15
CA SER A 87 18.09 -10.65 -20.72
C SER A 87 16.96 -10.89 -19.73
N VAL A 88 16.78 -9.99 -18.75
CA VAL A 88 15.69 -10.08 -17.78
C VAL A 88 14.35 -9.81 -18.44
N ALA A 89 14.25 -8.87 -19.38
CA ALA A 89 13.02 -8.64 -20.12
C ALA A 89 12.59 -9.86 -20.94
N ILE A 90 13.50 -10.50 -21.66
CA ILE A 90 13.21 -11.72 -22.41
C ILE A 90 12.74 -12.84 -21.48
N PHE A 91 13.49 -13.09 -20.39
CA PHE A 91 13.08 -14.10 -19.39
C PHE A 91 11.71 -13.78 -18.81
N ASN A 92 11.49 -12.52 -18.41
CA ASN A 92 10.25 -12.12 -17.75
C ASN A 92 9.05 -12.14 -18.71
N ILE A 93 9.21 -11.85 -20.00
CA ILE A 93 8.17 -12.04 -21.01
C ILE A 93 7.71 -13.51 -21.03
N ILE A 94 8.67 -14.43 -21.13
CA ILE A 94 8.35 -15.87 -21.18
C ILE A 94 7.68 -16.31 -19.89
N TRP A 95 8.25 -15.92 -18.74
CA TRP A 95 7.76 -16.28 -17.42
C TRP A 95 6.37 -15.68 -17.11
N SER A 96 6.17 -14.40 -17.40
CA SER A 96 4.90 -13.73 -17.17
C SER A 96 3.79 -14.22 -18.11
N LEU A 97 4.11 -14.52 -19.37
CA LEU A 97 3.17 -15.17 -20.28
C LEU A 97 2.81 -16.57 -19.79
N PHE A 98 3.77 -17.36 -19.35
CA PHE A 98 3.52 -18.69 -18.79
C PHE A 98 2.56 -18.62 -17.60
N ILE A 99 2.84 -17.75 -16.61
CA ILE A 99 1.96 -17.56 -15.44
C ILE A 99 0.61 -16.96 -15.87
N GLY A 100 0.59 -15.98 -16.77
CA GLY A 100 -0.64 -15.36 -17.26
C GLY A 100 -1.57 -16.37 -17.95
N VAL A 101 -1.03 -17.22 -18.81
CA VAL A 101 -1.76 -18.31 -19.46
C VAL A 101 -2.23 -19.34 -18.42
N PHE A 102 -1.36 -19.74 -17.50
CA PHE A 102 -1.72 -20.63 -16.40
C PHE A 102 -2.90 -20.10 -15.58
N VAL A 103 -2.84 -18.84 -15.17
CA VAL A 103 -3.93 -18.19 -14.41
C VAL A 103 -5.20 -18.08 -15.25
N PHE A 104 -5.09 -17.79 -16.55
CA PHE A 104 -6.24 -17.72 -17.45
C PHE A 104 -7.02 -19.04 -17.51
N PHE A 105 -6.30 -20.18 -17.63
CA PHE A 105 -6.92 -21.51 -17.60
C PHE A 105 -7.38 -21.91 -16.19
N LEU A 106 -6.70 -21.42 -15.14
CA LEU A 106 -7.08 -21.68 -13.76
C LEU A 106 -8.25 -20.78 -13.29
N ALA A 107 -8.53 -19.69 -13.99
CA ALA A 107 -9.57 -18.71 -13.61
C ALA A 107 -10.96 -19.33 -13.32
N PRO A 108 -11.48 -20.32 -14.09
CA PRO A 108 -12.73 -20.98 -13.75
C PRO A 108 -12.69 -21.71 -12.39
N TYR A 109 -11.56 -22.36 -12.08
CA TYR A 109 -11.36 -23.05 -10.81
C TYR A 109 -11.23 -22.07 -9.64
N ILE A 110 -10.46 -20.98 -9.83
CA ILE A 110 -10.33 -19.91 -8.83
C ILE A 110 -11.70 -19.29 -8.56
N SER A 111 -12.47 -18.95 -9.60
CA SER A 111 -13.79 -18.37 -9.48
C SER A 111 -14.78 -19.32 -8.78
N ARG A 112 -14.82 -20.59 -9.18
CA ARG A 112 -15.80 -21.58 -8.69
C ARG A 112 -15.46 -22.11 -7.30
N TYR A 113 -14.21 -22.45 -7.02
CA TYR A 113 -13.77 -23.09 -5.78
C TYR A 113 -13.03 -22.15 -4.82
N GLY A 114 -12.22 -21.24 -5.37
CA GLY A 114 -11.48 -20.25 -4.60
C GLY A 114 -12.39 -19.16 -4.05
N VAL A 115 -12.98 -18.37 -4.92
CA VAL A 115 -13.88 -17.27 -4.55
C VAL A 115 -15.29 -17.73 -4.26
N LYS A 116 -15.74 -18.81 -4.90
CA LYS A 116 -17.13 -19.32 -4.89
C LYS A 116 -18.15 -18.35 -5.49
N ASP A 117 -17.72 -17.51 -6.43
CA ASP A 117 -18.57 -16.59 -7.16
C ASP A 117 -18.15 -16.50 -8.63
N LEU A 118 -18.97 -17.04 -9.52
CA LEU A 118 -18.73 -17.07 -10.96
C LEU A 118 -18.72 -15.68 -11.60
N ARG A 119 -19.28 -14.67 -10.95
CA ARG A 119 -19.25 -13.27 -11.42
C ARG A 119 -17.82 -12.72 -11.52
N THR A 120 -16.86 -13.34 -10.80
CA THR A 120 -15.43 -12.95 -10.81
C THR A 120 -14.66 -13.48 -12.01
N LEU A 121 -15.19 -14.47 -12.74
CA LEU A 121 -14.48 -15.18 -13.80
C LEU A 121 -13.88 -14.26 -14.87
N ASN A 122 -14.69 -13.38 -15.43
CA ASN A 122 -14.24 -12.48 -16.50
C ASN A 122 -13.24 -11.44 -15.96
N ALA A 123 -13.46 -10.94 -14.74
CA ALA A 123 -12.53 -10.03 -14.09
C ALA A 123 -11.16 -10.68 -13.87
N ILE A 124 -11.10 -11.93 -13.37
CA ILE A 124 -9.85 -12.67 -13.19
C ILE A 124 -9.14 -12.90 -14.54
N LYS A 125 -9.88 -13.26 -15.61
CA LYS A 125 -9.29 -13.40 -16.95
C LYS A 125 -8.68 -12.10 -17.47
N VAL A 126 -9.33 -10.97 -17.25
CA VAL A 126 -8.85 -9.65 -17.66
C VAL A 126 -7.62 -9.21 -16.86
N THR A 127 -7.42 -9.70 -15.64
CA THR A 127 -6.19 -9.38 -14.90
C THR A 127 -4.94 -10.02 -15.50
N CYS A 128 -5.06 -11.11 -16.29
CA CYS A 128 -3.90 -11.81 -16.86
C CYS A 128 -3.02 -10.91 -17.76
N PRO A 129 -3.54 -10.18 -18.76
CA PRO A 129 -2.72 -9.24 -19.52
C PRO A 129 -2.18 -8.09 -18.67
N ALA A 130 -2.94 -7.59 -17.69
CA ALA A 130 -2.46 -6.55 -16.78
C ALA A 130 -1.22 -7.00 -16.00
N MET A 131 -1.19 -8.24 -15.53
CA MET A 131 -0.03 -8.83 -14.83
C MET A 131 1.23 -8.86 -15.71
N VAL A 132 1.09 -9.16 -17.01
CA VAL A 132 2.21 -9.14 -17.96
C VAL A 132 2.72 -7.71 -18.16
N PHE A 133 1.83 -6.73 -18.33
CA PHE A 133 2.22 -5.34 -18.55
C PHE A 133 2.95 -4.76 -17.33
N ILE A 134 2.42 -4.95 -16.13
CA ILE A 134 3.07 -4.46 -14.90
C ILE A 134 4.42 -5.14 -14.66
N SER A 135 4.55 -6.43 -15.02
CA SER A 135 5.81 -7.15 -14.83
C SER A 135 6.94 -6.56 -15.69
N LEU A 136 6.66 -6.19 -16.92
CA LEU A 136 7.61 -5.54 -17.82
C LEU A 136 7.87 -4.08 -17.41
N SER A 137 6.85 -3.35 -16.99
CA SER A 137 7.00 -1.98 -16.47
C SER A 137 7.95 -1.93 -15.28
N ASN A 138 7.87 -2.91 -14.39
CA ASN A 138 8.70 -3.00 -13.19
C ASN A 138 10.20 -3.18 -13.49
N ILE A 139 10.56 -3.85 -14.60
CA ILE A 139 11.94 -3.94 -15.08
C ILE A 139 12.48 -2.54 -15.43
N LEU A 140 11.71 -1.78 -16.21
CA LEU A 140 12.09 -0.44 -16.62
C LEU A 140 12.14 0.54 -15.43
N LYS A 141 11.19 0.42 -14.48
CA LYS A 141 11.23 1.19 -13.22
C LYS A 141 12.51 0.89 -12.45
N GLY A 142 12.89 -0.39 -12.32
CA GLY A 142 14.15 -0.80 -11.68
C GLY A 142 15.37 -0.13 -12.30
N TYR A 143 15.45 -0.09 -13.63
CA TYR A 143 16.51 0.63 -14.35
C TYR A 143 16.55 2.12 -14.00
N PHE A 144 15.43 2.81 -14.07
CA PHE A 144 15.36 4.25 -13.79
C PHE A 144 15.68 4.58 -12.32
N TYR A 145 15.25 3.74 -11.40
CA TYR A 145 15.60 3.91 -9.97
C TYR A 145 17.09 3.71 -9.73
N GLY A 146 17.70 2.69 -10.35
CA GLY A 146 19.13 2.43 -10.23
C GLY A 146 20.01 3.49 -10.89
N THR A 147 19.54 4.10 -11.98
CA THR A 147 20.27 5.20 -12.67
C THR A 147 19.89 6.59 -12.15
N SER A 148 19.20 6.68 -11.00
CA SER A 148 18.75 7.94 -10.37
C SER A 148 17.86 8.83 -11.23
N LYS A 149 17.23 8.29 -12.29
CA LYS A 149 16.28 8.99 -13.17
C LYS A 149 14.84 8.81 -12.72
N ILE A 150 14.54 9.14 -11.46
CA ILE A 150 13.29 8.80 -10.76
C ILE A 150 12.10 9.61 -11.26
N THR A 151 12.30 10.81 -11.76
CA THR A 151 11.24 11.75 -12.18
C THR A 151 10.28 11.18 -13.22
N ALA A 152 10.80 10.48 -14.23
CA ALA A 152 9.94 9.97 -15.31
C ALA A 152 9.04 8.82 -14.85
N PRO A 153 9.52 7.76 -14.17
CA PRO A 153 8.65 6.75 -13.59
C PRO A 153 7.59 7.35 -12.66
N ALA A 154 7.99 8.30 -11.82
CA ALA A 154 7.10 8.97 -10.87
C ALA A 154 5.93 9.71 -11.58
N LEU A 155 6.22 10.46 -12.64
CA LEU A 155 5.18 11.11 -13.44
C LEU A 155 4.30 10.11 -14.20
N ILE A 156 4.89 9.04 -14.73
CA ILE A 156 4.14 8.00 -15.42
C ILE A 156 3.19 7.27 -14.48
N ASP A 157 3.58 7.02 -13.23
CA ASP A 157 2.72 6.42 -12.21
C ASP A 157 1.52 7.32 -11.87
N ILE A 158 1.73 8.64 -11.78
CA ILE A 158 0.64 9.61 -11.60
C ILE A 158 -0.30 9.60 -12.80
N LEU A 159 0.25 9.62 -14.02
CA LEU A 159 -0.54 9.56 -15.26
C LEU A 159 -1.33 8.27 -15.37
N GLU A 160 -0.74 7.11 -15.02
CA GLU A 160 -1.43 5.82 -15.02
C GLU A 160 -2.68 5.87 -14.11
N LYS A 161 -2.54 6.37 -12.88
CA LYS A 161 -3.68 6.45 -11.94
C LYS A 161 -4.75 7.44 -12.42
N ALA A 162 -4.36 8.59 -12.96
CA ALA A 162 -5.29 9.57 -13.52
C ALA A 162 -6.05 9.00 -14.73
N MET A 163 -5.32 8.39 -15.67
CA MET A 163 -5.93 7.78 -16.86
C MET A 163 -6.84 6.62 -16.54
N ARG A 164 -6.56 5.87 -15.47
CA ARG A 164 -7.42 4.79 -15.01
C ARG A 164 -8.82 5.29 -14.62
N ILE A 165 -8.91 6.46 -13.97
CA ILE A 165 -10.20 7.10 -13.63
C ILE A 165 -10.97 7.49 -14.91
N ILE A 166 -10.27 8.10 -15.87
CA ILE A 166 -10.87 8.51 -17.15
C ILE A 166 -11.32 7.29 -17.95
N THR A 167 -10.46 6.26 -18.02
CA THR A 167 -10.72 5.05 -18.81
C THR A 167 -11.94 4.28 -18.29
N ILE A 168 -12.07 4.11 -16.97
CA ILE A 168 -13.26 3.42 -16.43
C ILE A 168 -14.54 4.17 -16.72
N SER A 169 -14.54 5.51 -16.63
CA SER A 169 -15.70 6.36 -16.95
C SER A 169 -16.11 6.18 -18.40
N LEU A 170 -15.13 6.21 -19.30
CA LEU A 170 -15.35 6.06 -20.74
C LEU A 170 -15.85 4.67 -21.10
N LEU A 171 -15.25 3.62 -20.51
CA LEU A 171 -15.67 2.23 -20.75
C LEU A 171 -17.11 1.99 -20.29
N VAL A 172 -17.49 2.48 -19.10
CA VAL A 172 -18.86 2.32 -18.61
C VAL A 172 -19.86 3.04 -19.51
N TYR A 173 -19.51 4.23 -19.98
CA TYR A 173 -20.36 4.98 -20.92
C TYR A 173 -20.50 4.25 -22.26
N MET A 174 -19.40 3.75 -22.83
CA MET A 174 -19.40 3.06 -24.14
C MET A 174 -20.14 1.73 -24.11
N PHE A 175 -19.85 0.88 -23.11
CA PHE A 175 -20.43 -0.47 -23.00
C PHE A 175 -21.81 -0.50 -22.36
N LYS A 176 -22.31 0.63 -21.79
CA LYS A 176 -23.59 0.74 -21.10
C LYS A 176 -23.82 -0.42 -20.11
N ALA A 177 -22.75 -0.80 -19.40
CA ALA A 177 -22.75 -1.94 -18.48
C ALA A 177 -23.75 -1.71 -17.34
N LYS A 178 -24.66 -2.65 -17.13
CA LYS A 178 -25.71 -2.58 -16.08
C LYS A 178 -25.56 -3.66 -15.02
N THR A 179 -24.87 -4.77 -15.34
CA THR A 179 -24.69 -5.86 -14.38
C THR A 179 -23.48 -5.64 -13.51
N LEU A 180 -23.54 -6.06 -12.25
CA LEU A 180 -22.43 -5.94 -11.30
C LEU A 180 -21.15 -6.59 -11.83
N SER A 181 -21.28 -7.80 -12.40
CA SER A 181 -20.15 -8.53 -12.98
C SER A 181 -19.48 -7.76 -14.12
N SER A 182 -20.27 -7.13 -15.02
CA SER A 182 -19.69 -6.34 -16.11
C SER A 182 -18.99 -5.07 -15.61
N LEU A 183 -19.57 -4.36 -14.64
CA LEU A 183 -18.97 -3.17 -14.06
C LEU A 183 -17.64 -3.48 -13.35
N VAL A 184 -17.59 -4.56 -12.54
CA VAL A 184 -16.35 -5.01 -11.91
C VAL A 184 -15.32 -5.45 -12.95
N THR A 185 -15.75 -6.15 -14.01
CA THR A 185 -14.84 -6.52 -15.11
C THR A 185 -14.26 -5.28 -15.79
N LEU A 186 -15.07 -4.25 -16.09
CA LEU A 186 -14.59 -3.00 -16.68
C LEU A 186 -13.61 -2.26 -15.77
N ALA A 187 -13.75 -2.35 -14.44
CA ALA A 187 -12.76 -1.82 -13.50
C ALA A 187 -11.39 -2.49 -13.68
N PHE A 188 -11.34 -3.81 -13.92
CA PHE A 188 -10.09 -4.52 -14.22
C PHE A 188 -9.59 -4.29 -15.64
N VAL A 189 -10.49 -4.06 -16.63
CA VAL A 189 -10.09 -3.59 -17.96
C VAL A 189 -9.39 -2.23 -17.89
N SER A 190 -9.93 -1.29 -17.11
CA SER A 190 -9.31 0.03 -16.91
C SER A 190 -7.94 -0.07 -16.24
N LEU A 191 -7.76 -1.02 -15.32
CA LEU A 191 -6.47 -1.34 -14.73
C LEU A 191 -5.50 -1.85 -15.80
N ALA A 192 -5.90 -2.81 -16.62
CA ALA A 192 -5.06 -3.37 -17.68
C ALA A 192 -4.63 -2.32 -18.71
N ILE A 193 -5.53 -1.42 -19.10
CA ILE A 193 -5.22 -0.31 -20.01
C ILE A 193 -4.23 0.67 -19.36
N GLY A 194 -4.40 0.99 -18.09
CA GLY A 194 -3.46 1.84 -17.34
C GLY A 194 -2.06 1.25 -17.28
N GLU A 195 -1.94 -0.04 -16.96
CA GLU A 195 -0.65 -0.74 -16.93
C GLU A 195 0.00 -0.84 -18.33
N LEU A 196 -0.79 -1.05 -19.38
CA LEU A 196 -0.29 -1.01 -20.77
C LEU A 196 0.23 0.38 -21.13
N GLN A 197 -0.50 1.44 -20.77
CA GLN A 197 -0.06 2.80 -21.00
C GLN A 197 1.25 3.11 -20.26
N SER A 198 1.35 2.72 -18.99
CA SER A 198 2.56 2.87 -18.20
C SER A 198 3.75 2.17 -18.86
N LEU A 199 3.56 0.92 -19.33
CA LEU A 199 4.58 0.17 -20.04
C LEU A 199 5.05 0.87 -21.32
N ILE A 200 4.11 1.36 -22.14
CA ILE A 200 4.43 2.06 -23.40
C ILE A 200 5.23 3.32 -23.11
N LEU A 201 4.78 4.16 -22.18
CA LEU A 201 5.46 5.40 -21.83
C LEU A 201 6.86 5.17 -21.25
N LEU A 202 7.00 4.20 -20.35
CA LEU A 202 8.30 3.81 -19.79
C LEU A 202 9.24 3.28 -20.88
N TYR A 203 8.73 2.46 -21.82
CA TYR A 203 9.53 1.91 -22.90
C TYR A 203 9.98 2.99 -23.90
N VAL A 204 9.10 3.91 -24.30
CA VAL A 204 9.44 5.04 -25.19
C VAL A 204 10.50 5.91 -24.53
N TYR A 205 10.34 6.24 -23.26
CA TYR A 205 11.31 7.03 -22.52
C TYR A 205 12.66 6.29 -22.37
N TYR A 206 12.63 4.98 -22.07
CA TYR A 206 13.82 4.13 -22.00
C TYR A 206 14.58 4.12 -23.34
N ARG A 207 13.89 3.95 -24.46
CA ARG A 207 14.50 4.00 -25.80
C ARG A 207 15.12 5.36 -26.13
N HIS A 208 14.51 6.43 -25.64
CA HIS A 208 15.07 7.78 -25.80
C HIS A 208 16.36 7.97 -25.00
N VAL A 209 16.34 7.53 -23.73
CA VAL A 209 17.48 7.65 -22.82
C VAL A 209 18.70 6.83 -23.27
N ILE A 210 18.48 5.58 -23.75
CA ILE A 210 19.58 4.70 -24.20
C ILE A 210 20.34 5.31 -25.37
N LYS A 211 19.68 5.98 -26.30
CA LYS A 211 20.32 6.61 -27.46
C LYS A 211 21.37 7.66 -27.07
N SER A 212 21.25 8.25 -25.89
CA SER A 212 22.17 9.27 -25.39
C SER A 212 23.34 8.74 -24.58
N ILE A 213 23.38 7.43 -24.29
CA ILE A 213 24.41 6.81 -23.46
C ILE A 213 25.49 6.18 -24.37
N PRO A 214 26.77 6.54 -24.19
CA PRO A 214 27.84 5.93 -24.96
C PRO A 214 28.01 4.46 -24.59
N ILE A 215 28.28 3.63 -25.61
CA ILE A 215 28.57 2.22 -25.42
C ILE A 215 29.99 2.08 -24.85
N SER A 216 30.13 1.30 -23.79
CA SER A 216 31.44 1.02 -23.16
C SER A 216 32.19 -0.06 -23.93
N ASN A 217 33.53 0.00 -23.93
CA ASN A 217 34.38 -1.07 -24.44
C ASN A 217 34.68 -2.17 -23.40
N ALA A 218 34.02 -2.13 -22.22
CA ALA A 218 34.21 -3.12 -21.18
C ALA A 218 33.75 -4.53 -21.65
N PRO A 219 34.42 -5.61 -21.20
CA PRO A 219 34.03 -6.97 -21.52
C PRO A 219 32.63 -7.27 -20.99
N THR A 220 31.83 -7.94 -21.82
CA THR A 220 30.45 -8.27 -21.43
C THR A 220 30.36 -9.66 -20.84
N GLU A 221 29.68 -9.77 -19.71
CA GLU A 221 29.33 -11.05 -19.11
C GLU A 221 28.34 -11.85 -20.01
N SER A 222 28.27 -13.17 -19.79
CA SER A 222 27.28 -14.01 -20.46
C SER A 222 25.87 -13.66 -19.97
N ARG A 223 24.84 -13.84 -20.84
CA ARG A 223 23.43 -13.62 -20.45
C ARG A 223 23.01 -14.47 -19.25
N GLY A 224 23.53 -15.71 -19.15
CA GLY A 224 23.23 -16.59 -18.02
C GLY A 224 23.79 -16.06 -16.71
N GLN A 225 25.02 -15.51 -16.73
CA GLN A 225 25.63 -14.90 -15.52
C GLN A 225 24.86 -13.64 -15.08
N LEU A 226 24.49 -12.79 -16.01
CA LEU A 226 23.72 -11.58 -15.72
C LEU A 226 22.33 -11.91 -15.12
N LEU A 227 21.64 -12.93 -15.66
CA LEU A 227 20.39 -13.43 -15.07
C LEU A 227 20.60 -14.02 -13.67
N PHE A 228 21.68 -14.79 -13.47
CA PHE A 228 22.00 -15.35 -12.16
C PHE A 228 22.22 -14.25 -11.14
N ASN A 229 22.95 -13.19 -11.48
CA ASN A 229 23.19 -12.03 -10.60
C ASN A 229 21.87 -11.36 -10.18
N VAL A 230 20.89 -11.27 -11.10
CA VAL A 230 19.56 -10.75 -10.79
C VAL A 230 18.80 -11.72 -9.86
N PHE A 231 18.82 -13.03 -10.13
CA PHE A 231 18.07 -14.02 -9.37
C PHE A 231 18.55 -14.19 -7.93
N VAL A 232 19.85 -14.11 -7.69
CA VAL A 232 20.42 -14.13 -6.32
C VAL A 232 19.80 -13.06 -5.44
N ILE A 233 19.45 -11.89 -6.01
CA ILE A 233 18.81 -10.79 -5.26
C ILE A 233 17.28 -10.93 -5.27
N SER A 234 16.69 -11.26 -6.42
CA SER A 234 15.24 -11.21 -6.57
C SER A 234 14.51 -12.40 -5.95
N ILE A 235 15.06 -13.62 -5.98
CA ILE A 235 14.38 -14.82 -5.46
C ILE A 235 14.06 -14.72 -3.96
N PRO A 236 14.99 -14.34 -3.06
CA PRO A 236 14.68 -14.19 -1.64
C PRO A 236 13.56 -13.16 -1.38
N LEU A 237 13.58 -12.06 -2.13
CA LEU A 237 12.55 -11.02 -2.03
C LEU A 237 11.20 -11.50 -2.60
N CYS A 238 11.25 -12.31 -3.65
CA CYS A 238 10.05 -12.94 -4.23
C CYS A 238 9.39 -13.89 -3.22
N ILE A 239 10.14 -14.76 -2.57
CA ILE A 239 9.63 -15.70 -1.57
C ILE A 239 8.97 -14.92 -0.41
N ASN A 240 9.62 -13.86 0.07
CA ASN A 240 9.06 -13.02 1.14
C ASN A 240 7.73 -12.38 0.72
N GLY A 241 7.71 -11.70 -0.43
CA GLY A 241 6.51 -11.06 -0.95
C GLY A 241 5.39 -12.07 -1.25
N PHE A 242 5.73 -13.24 -1.78
CA PHE A 242 4.77 -14.30 -2.08
C PHE A 242 4.10 -14.86 -0.81
N LEU A 243 4.89 -15.16 0.23
CA LEU A 243 4.35 -15.63 1.50
C LEU A 243 3.37 -14.61 2.11
N THR A 244 3.74 -13.33 2.16
CA THR A 244 2.84 -12.29 2.69
C THR A 244 1.56 -12.13 1.85
N ASN A 245 1.66 -12.22 0.52
CA ASN A 245 0.48 -12.15 -0.35
C ASN A 245 -0.42 -13.39 -0.25
N ILE A 246 0.14 -14.58 0.00
CA ILE A 246 -0.67 -15.79 0.31
C ILE A 246 -1.53 -15.55 1.54
N PHE A 247 -0.95 -15.08 2.64
CA PHE A 247 -1.70 -14.80 3.87
C PHE A 247 -2.82 -13.78 3.66
N SER A 248 -2.51 -12.68 2.97
CA SER A 248 -3.49 -11.65 2.60
C SER A 248 -4.63 -12.21 1.74
N THR A 249 -4.30 -13.05 0.76
CA THR A 249 -5.29 -13.67 -0.12
C THR A 249 -6.19 -14.63 0.66
N ILE A 250 -5.61 -15.49 1.50
CA ILE A 250 -6.37 -16.41 2.35
C ILE A 250 -7.28 -15.64 3.30
N ALA A 251 -6.77 -14.58 3.96
CA ALA A 251 -7.55 -13.72 4.86
C ALA A 251 -8.78 -13.15 4.13
N THR A 252 -8.58 -12.60 2.94
CA THR A 252 -9.65 -12.01 2.13
C THR A 252 -10.69 -13.05 1.69
N LEU A 253 -10.28 -14.28 1.35
CA LEU A 253 -11.19 -15.35 0.95
C LEU A 253 -11.93 -16.01 2.12
N ILE A 254 -11.38 -15.95 3.33
CA ILE A 254 -12.01 -16.49 4.54
C ILE A 254 -13.22 -15.64 4.95
N ILE A 255 -13.11 -14.31 4.90
CA ILE A 255 -14.13 -13.40 5.44
C ILE A 255 -15.54 -13.66 4.89
N PRO A 256 -15.79 -13.67 3.55
CA PRO A 256 -17.13 -13.90 3.04
C PRO A 256 -17.67 -15.28 3.43
N ARG A 257 -16.80 -16.30 3.47
CA ARG A 257 -17.20 -17.67 3.87
C ARG A 257 -17.64 -17.74 5.33
N ARG A 258 -16.92 -17.03 6.20
CA ARG A 258 -17.24 -17.01 7.65
C ARG A 258 -18.47 -16.17 7.94
N LEU A 259 -18.73 -15.09 7.17
CA LEU A 259 -19.97 -14.32 7.24
C LEU A 259 -21.18 -15.17 6.81
N VAL A 260 -21.03 -15.97 5.74
CA VAL A 260 -22.09 -16.90 5.33
C VAL A 260 -22.31 -17.97 6.42
N ALA A 261 -21.26 -18.48 7.03
CA ALA A 261 -21.37 -19.41 8.17
C ALA A 261 -22.04 -18.78 9.40
N ALA A 262 -21.95 -17.44 9.56
CA ALA A 262 -22.66 -16.68 10.58
C ALA A 262 -24.15 -16.43 10.24
N GLY A 263 -24.64 -16.93 9.11
CA GLY A 263 -26.06 -16.83 8.69
C GLY A 263 -26.37 -15.68 7.73
N PHE A 264 -25.37 -14.95 7.24
CA PHE A 264 -25.61 -13.88 6.26
C PHE A 264 -25.68 -14.44 4.83
N GLU A 265 -26.55 -13.86 4.01
CA GLU A 265 -26.56 -14.13 2.57
C GLU A 265 -25.24 -13.64 1.94
N TYR A 266 -24.75 -14.34 0.91
CA TYR A 266 -23.46 -14.04 0.28
C TYR A 266 -23.38 -12.61 -0.30
N SER A 267 -24.47 -12.11 -0.91
CA SER A 267 -24.57 -10.75 -1.43
C SER A 267 -24.45 -9.69 -0.31
N ILE A 268 -25.07 -9.97 0.85
CA ILE A 268 -24.99 -9.13 2.05
C ILE A 268 -23.57 -9.17 2.61
N ALA A 269 -22.95 -10.36 2.69
CA ALA A 269 -21.57 -10.51 3.13
C ALA A 269 -20.60 -9.69 2.27
N LEU A 270 -20.75 -9.72 0.94
CA LEU A 270 -19.96 -8.88 0.03
C LEU A 270 -20.21 -7.39 0.27
N SER A 271 -21.45 -6.97 0.46
CA SER A 271 -21.78 -5.58 0.78
C SER A 271 -21.17 -5.13 2.10
N MET A 272 -21.15 -6.00 3.12
CA MET A 272 -20.49 -5.71 4.40
C MET A 272 -19.00 -5.53 4.22
N ILE A 273 -18.32 -6.39 3.45
CA ILE A 273 -16.90 -6.28 3.12
C ILE A 273 -16.64 -4.97 2.36
N GLY A 274 -17.44 -4.66 1.36
CA GLY A 274 -17.31 -3.43 0.57
C GLY A 274 -17.43 -2.17 1.44
N ARG A 275 -18.43 -2.12 2.34
CA ARG A 275 -18.63 -0.99 3.28
C ARG A 275 -17.50 -0.89 4.30
N PHE A 276 -17.06 -2.01 4.84
CA PHE A 276 -16.06 -2.02 5.89
C PHE A 276 -14.65 -1.83 5.31
N VAL A 277 -14.19 -2.77 4.48
CA VAL A 277 -12.81 -2.80 3.97
C VAL A 277 -12.62 -1.80 2.83
N GLY A 278 -13.54 -1.79 1.88
CA GLY A 278 -13.39 -1.00 0.66
C GLY A 278 -13.70 0.50 0.82
N MET A 279 -14.55 0.88 1.78
CA MET A 279 -14.94 2.27 1.98
C MET A 279 -14.43 2.82 3.32
N SER A 280 -14.85 2.24 4.45
CA SER A 280 -14.57 2.80 5.78
C SER A 280 -13.09 2.70 6.16
N LEU A 281 -12.47 1.53 5.97
CA LEU A 281 -11.06 1.34 6.23
C LEU A 281 -10.20 2.21 5.30
N THR A 282 -10.62 2.43 4.07
CA THR A 282 -9.93 3.30 3.10
C THR A 282 -9.89 4.75 3.59
N ILE A 283 -10.97 5.28 4.21
CA ILE A 283 -10.96 6.61 4.84
C ILE A 283 -9.96 6.65 5.99
N VAL A 284 -10.01 5.67 6.88
CA VAL A 284 -9.17 5.62 8.09
C VAL A 284 -7.68 5.45 7.74
N THR A 285 -7.37 4.65 6.74
CA THR A 285 -5.98 4.38 6.35
C THR A 285 -5.41 5.41 5.37
N PHE A 286 -6.23 6.30 4.81
CA PHE A 286 -5.74 7.32 3.86
C PHE A 286 -4.54 8.13 4.40
N PRO A 287 -4.52 8.64 5.65
CA PRO A 287 -3.37 9.39 6.16
C PRO A 287 -2.08 8.56 6.32
N ILE A 288 -2.14 7.23 6.26
CA ILE A 288 -0.95 6.34 6.28
C ILE A 288 0.02 6.62 5.13
N ILE A 289 -0.45 7.25 4.05
CA ILE A 289 0.39 7.70 2.93
C ILE A 289 1.50 8.63 3.44
N VAL A 290 1.19 9.50 4.39
CA VAL A 290 2.18 10.40 5.01
C VAL A 290 3.22 9.58 5.79
N VAL A 291 2.77 8.59 6.57
CA VAL A 291 3.68 7.68 7.31
C VAL A 291 4.59 6.92 6.37
N ASN A 292 4.06 6.38 5.27
CA ASN A 292 4.85 5.66 4.28
C ASN A 292 5.89 6.57 3.60
N SER A 293 5.53 7.83 3.36
CA SER A 293 6.45 8.81 2.79
C SER A 293 7.59 9.15 3.75
N ILE A 294 7.28 9.27 5.05
CA ILE A 294 8.30 9.46 6.09
C ILE A 294 9.22 8.22 6.19
N ASN A 295 8.65 7.01 6.16
CA ASN A 295 9.43 5.77 6.19
C ASN A 295 10.42 5.68 5.04
N MET A 296 10.05 6.15 3.86
CA MET A 296 10.91 6.14 2.68
C MET A 296 12.16 7.02 2.87
N LEU A 297 12.00 8.17 3.54
CA LEU A 297 13.11 9.05 3.87
C LEU A 297 13.92 8.53 5.06
N LEU A 298 13.27 7.87 6.01
CA LEU A 298 13.90 7.35 7.22
C LEU A 298 14.88 6.21 6.95
N VAL A 299 14.60 5.33 5.99
CA VAL A 299 15.43 4.15 5.70
C VAL A 299 16.89 4.52 5.36
N PRO A 300 17.18 5.38 4.35
CA PRO A 300 18.55 5.76 4.05
C PRO A 300 19.21 6.55 5.18
N ASP A 301 18.45 7.43 5.84
CA ASP A 301 18.90 8.27 6.93
C ASP A 301 19.37 7.44 8.16
N LEU A 302 18.61 6.41 8.52
CA LEU A 302 19.02 5.45 9.56
C LEU A 302 20.23 4.63 9.15
N SER A 303 20.27 4.16 7.90
CA SER A 303 21.40 3.38 7.40
C SER A 303 22.69 4.20 7.41
N GLU A 304 22.65 5.50 7.07
CA GLU A 304 23.79 6.41 7.15
C GLU A 304 24.22 6.63 8.60
N SER A 305 23.28 6.94 9.51
CA SER A 305 23.59 7.17 10.93
C SER A 305 24.24 5.95 11.58
N LEU A 306 23.76 4.74 11.25
CA LEU A 306 24.33 3.49 11.76
C LEU A 306 25.72 3.20 11.20
N SER A 307 25.95 3.48 9.92
CA SER A 307 27.29 3.32 9.31
C SER A 307 28.33 4.21 9.97
N ARG A 308 27.91 5.39 10.44
CA ARG A 308 28.74 6.34 11.20
C ARG A 308 28.81 6.05 12.70
N ARG A 309 28.11 5.01 13.19
CA ARG A 309 27.96 4.65 14.61
C ARG A 309 27.31 5.75 15.46
N GLU A 310 26.47 6.58 14.86
CA GLU A 310 25.72 7.64 15.53
C GLU A 310 24.39 7.11 16.12
N TYR A 311 24.49 6.19 17.08
CA TYR A 311 23.31 5.51 17.64
C TYR A 311 22.34 6.46 18.35
N TYR A 312 22.85 7.52 18.98
CA TYR A 312 22.01 8.54 19.62
C TYR A 312 21.14 9.26 18.59
N ASN A 313 21.73 9.75 17.50
CA ASN A 313 21.00 10.42 16.42
C ASN A 313 19.95 9.49 15.79
N ALA A 314 20.29 8.21 15.56
CA ALA A 314 19.36 7.20 15.08
C ALA A 314 18.18 7.02 16.06
N SER A 315 18.44 6.92 17.36
CA SER A 315 17.39 6.81 18.40
C SER A 315 16.46 8.02 18.41
N MET A 316 17.00 9.24 18.35
CA MET A 316 16.19 10.47 18.31
C MET A 316 15.30 10.54 17.06
N ARG A 317 15.81 10.17 15.90
CA ARG A 317 15.02 10.12 14.65
C ARG A 317 13.90 9.11 14.72
N ILE A 318 14.16 7.91 15.24
CA ILE A 318 13.14 6.87 15.45
C ILE A 318 12.04 7.39 16.39
N LYS A 319 12.40 7.98 17.55
CA LYS A 319 11.44 8.56 18.50
C LYS A 319 10.58 9.61 17.82
N LYS A 320 11.18 10.52 17.02
CA LYS A 320 10.48 11.58 16.30
C LYS A 320 9.45 11.03 15.30
N VAL A 321 9.84 10.05 14.52
CA VAL A 321 8.96 9.46 13.50
C VAL A 321 7.83 8.65 14.15
N LEU A 322 8.10 7.90 15.21
CA LEU A 322 7.08 7.20 15.99
C LEU A 322 6.08 8.16 16.63
N LYS A 323 6.55 9.29 17.17
CA LYS A 323 5.70 10.35 17.71
C LYS A 323 4.77 10.91 16.63
N ILE A 324 5.31 11.28 15.47
CA ILE A 324 4.50 11.79 14.34
C ILE A 324 3.46 10.77 13.91
N ALA A 325 3.83 9.50 13.77
CA ALA A 325 2.91 8.42 13.40
C ALA A 325 1.80 8.23 14.45
N PHE A 326 2.13 8.27 15.74
CA PHE A 326 1.16 8.19 16.83
C PHE A 326 0.18 9.36 16.81
N LEU A 327 0.70 10.59 16.70
CA LEU A 327 -0.13 11.81 16.67
C LEU A 327 -1.05 11.85 15.45
N LEU A 328 -0.55 11.41 14.28
CA LEU A 328 -1.34 11.30 13.07
C LEU A 328 -2.45 10.23 13.21
N GLY A 329 -2.14 9.11 13.85
CA GLY A 329 -3.13 8.07 14.18
C GLY A 329 -4.19 8.58 15.15
N MET A 330 -3.79 9.32 16.20
CA MET A 330 -4.72 9.98 17.15
C MET A 330 -5.61 11.01 16.45
N ALA A 331 -5.04 11.88 15.61
CA ALA A 331 -5.81 12.84 14.82
C ALA A 331 -6.86 12.15 13.95
N THR A 332 -6.45 11.10 13.25
CA THR A 332 -7.34 10.29 12.41
C THR A 332 -8.46 9.65 13.21
N MET A 333 -8.15 9.06 14.36
CA MET A 333 -9.15 8.47 15.26
C MET A 333 -10.15 9.54 15.71
N ILE A 334 -9.68 10.69 16.20
CA ILE A 334 -10.54 11.77 16.69
C ILE A 334 -11.49 12.27 15.60
N ILE A 335 -10.98 12.54 14.40
CA ILE A 335 -11.79 12.97 13.25
C ILE A 335 -12.87 11.94 12.94
N CYS A 336 -12.48 10.66 12.82
CA CYS A 336 -13.40 9.58 12.48
C CYS A 336 -14.45 9.30 13.59
N GLN A 337 -14.12 9.56 14.86
CA GLN A 337 -15.08 9.42 15.97
C GLN A 337 -16.07 10.60 16.04
N LEU A 338 -15.62 11.82 15.70
CA LEU A 338 -16.45 13.03 15.77
C LEU A 338 -17.48 13.12 14.63
N ILE A 339 -17.05 12.88 13.39
CA ILE A 339 -17.85 13.13 12.17
C ILE A 339 -17.95 11.91 11.25
N PRO A 340 -18.21 10.69 11.75
CA PRO A 340 -18.16 9.47 10.95
C PRO A 340 -19.23 9.45 9.84
N ASN A 341 -20.43 9.95 10.12
CA ASN A 341 -21.52 9.99 9.14
C ASN A 341 -21.24 11.05 8.05
N ASP A 342 -20.73 12.23 8.46
CA ASP A 342 -20.41 13.29 7.51
C ASP A 342 -19.27 12.87 6.55
N LEU A 343 -18.28 12.09 7.03
CA LEU A 343 -17.25 11.49 6.18
C LEU A 343 -17.86 10.47 5.18
N GLY A 344 -18.77 9.62 5.65
CA GLY A 344 -19.47 8.67 4.78
C GLY A 344 -20.30 9.36 3.68
N ILE A 345 -21.01 10.43 4.05
CA ILE A 345 -21.80 11.23 3.12
C ILE A 345 -20.89 11.96 2.12
N LEU A 346 -19.87 12.63 2.61
CA LEU A 346 -19.00 13.46 1.77
C LEU A 346 -18.27 12.62 0.71
N PHE A 347 -17.65 11.52 1.11
CA PHE A 347 -16.84 10.71 0.20
C PHE A 347 -17.67 9.73 -0.63
N TYR A 348 -18.60 9.02 0.01
CA TYR A 348 -19.30 7.90 -0.63
C TYR A 348 -20.80 8.15 -0.86
N ASN A 349 -21.33 9.30 -0.43
CA ASN A 349 -22.77 9.62 -0.46
C ASN A 349 -23.61 8.57 0.29
N ARG A 350 -23.11 8.09 1.47
CA ARG A 350 -23.73 7.02 2.24
C ARG A 350 -23.82 7.37 3.72
N ASN A 351 -24.99 7.10 4.32
CA ASN A 351 -25.24 7.33 5.75
C ASN A 351 -24.94 6.11 6.63
N ASP A 352 -24.73 4.93 6.02
CA ASP A 352 -24.59 3.65 6.71
C ASP A 352 -23.14 3.27 7.04
N LEU A 353 -22.18 4.15 6.77
CA LEU A 353 -20.75 3.91 7.03
C LEU A 353 -20.29 4.32 8.43
N GLY A 354 -21.08 5.11 9.16
CA GLY A 354 -20.63 5.73 10.41
C GLY A 354 -20.12 4.76 11.46
N LEU A 355 -20.84 3.65 11.68
CA LEU A 355 -20.40 2.63 12.66
C LEU A 355 -19.12 1.91 12.21
N TYR A 356 -18.97 1.64 10.93
CA TYR A 356 -17.79 1.00 10.36
C TYR A 356 -16.56 1.91 10.47
N ILE A 357 -16.71 3.22 10.16
CA ILE A 357 -15.64 4.23 10.29
C ILE A 357 -15.20 4.34 11.75
N LYS A 358 -16.15 4.43 12.70
CA LYS A 358 -15.84 4.46 14.14
C LYS A 358 -15.05 3.23 14.57
N ALA A 359 -15.52 2.04 14.22
CA ALA A 359 -14.85 0.79 14.60
C ALA A 359 -13.43 0.68 14.03
N CYS A 360 -13.24 1.00 12.74
CA CYS A 360 -11.93 0.97 12.09
C CYS A 360 -10.94 1.95 12.72
N SER A 361 -11.41 3.15 13.09
CA SER A 361 -10.53 4.24 13.53
C SER A 361 -9.87 4.01 14.89
N ILE A 362 -10.43 3.14 15.74
CA ILE A 362 -9.86 2.81 17.06
C ILE A 362 -8.45 2.24 16.95
N ALA A 363 -8.17 1.52 15.88
CA ALA A 363 -6.85 0.94 15.65
C ALA A 363 -5.79 1.99 15.20
N ALA A 364 -6.19 3.13 14.63
CA ALA A 364 -5.29 4.07 13.98
C ALA A 364 -4.10 4.54 14.85
N PRO A 365 -4.25 4.86 16.17
CA PRO A 365 -3.14 5.29 17.01
C PRO A 365 -2.02 4.24 17.18
N ILE A 366 -2.33 2.97 17.00
CA ILE A 366 -1.39 1.86 17.13
C ILE A 366 -0.96 1.37 15.74
N LEU A 367 -1.88 1.31 14.80
CA LEU A 367 -1.65 0.88 13.44
C LEU A 367 -0.57 1.73 12.72
N PHE A 368 -0.62 3.06 12.87
CA PHE A 368 0.31 3.96 12.18
C PHE A 368 1.75 3.81 12.71
N PRO A 369 2.01 3.81 14.03
CA PRO A 369 3.34 3.47 14.55
C PRO A 369 3.79 2.03 14.21
N ALA A 370 2.88 1.05 14.21
CA ALA A 370 3.21 -0.32 13.82
C ALA A 370 3.72 -0.39 12.36
N ASN A 371 3.10 0.37 11.45
CA ASN A 371 3.57 0.50 10.07
C ASN A 371 4.96 1.16 9.96
N THR A 372 5.27 2.10 10.84
CA THR A 372 6.58 2.76 10.88
C THR A 372 7.70 1.80 11.24
N MET A 373 7.41 0.77 12.05
CA MET A 373 8.41 -0.23 12.46
C MET A 373 9.03 -0.98 11.27
N PHE A 374 8.28 -1.18 10.19
CA PHE A 374 8.82 -1.80 8.96
C PHE A 374 9.90 -0.91 8.32
N GLY A 375 9.67 0.41 8.26
CA GLY A 375 10.67 1.36 7.77
C GLY A 375 11.94 1.35 8.64
N ILE A 376 11.78 1.35 9.97
CA ILE A 376 12.88 1.31 10.94
C ILE A 376 13.70 0.03 10.77
N LEU A 377 13.07 -1.14 10.73
CA LEU A 377 13.76 -2.42 10.56
C LEU A 377 14.46 -2.55 9.20
N ASN A 378 13.88 -1.96 8.13
CA ASN A 378 14.56 -1.85 6.84
C ASN A 378 15.81 -0.99 6.91
N GLY A 379 15.75 0.15 7.60
CA GLY A 379 16.92 1.02 7.85
C GLY A 379 18.00 0.33 8.68
N LEU A 380 17.61 -0.59 9.58
CA LEU A 380 18.52 -1.46 10.35
C LEU A 380 19.07 -2.66 9.56
N ASN A 381 18.71 -2.82 8.28
CA ASN A 381 19.05 -4.00 7.45
C ASN A 381 18.56 -5.34 8.04
N LYS A 382 17.43 -5.35 8.78
CA LYS A 382 16.86 -6.53 9.45
C LYS A 382 15.70 -7.16 8.67
N GLN A 383 15.87 -7.36 7.37
CA GLN A 383 14.82 -7.85 6.48
C GLN A 383 14.29 -9.24 6.86
N GLY A 384 15.16 -10.15 7.34
CA GLY A 384 14.74 -11.47 7.82
C GLY A 384 13.83 -11.40 9.07
N ILE A 385 14.04 -10.40 9.94
CA ILE A 385 13.18 -10.14 11.10
C ILE A 385 11.81 -9.62 10.64
N ILE A 386 11.79 -8.73 9.65
CA ILE A 386 10.55 -8.24 9.05
C ILE A 386 9.70 -9.41 8.54
N LEU A 387 10.31 -10.32 7.79
CA LEU A 387 9.62 -11.50 7.27
C LEU A 387 9.04 -12.36 8.41
N ARG A 388 9.87 -12.76 9.37
CA ARG A 388 9.45 -13.57 10.52
C ARG A 388 8.27 -12.91 11.25
N ASN A 389 8.40 -11.64 11.59
CA ASN A 389 7.40 -10.91 12.36
C ASN A 389 6.10 -10.71 11.56
N SER A 390 6.21 -10.45 10.25
CA SER A 390 5.04 -10.38 9.35
C SER A 390 4.29 -11.70 9.30
N LEU A 391 5.00 -12.84 9.19
CA LEU A 391 4.36 -14.16 9.16
C LEU A 391 3.65 -14.47 10.49
N ILE A 392 4.25 -14.12 11.63
CA ILE A 392 3.62 -14.29 12.95
C ILE A 392 2.33 -13.45 13.03
N THR A 393 2.41 -12.16 12.64
CA THR A 393 1.26 -11.25 12.68
C THR A 393 0.16 -11.71 11.72
N SER A 394 0.50 -12.09 10.49
CA SER A 394 -0.48 -12.57 9.51
C SER A 394 -1.13 -13.90 9.91
N SER A 395 -0.37 -14.81 10.55
CA SER A 395 -0.94 -16.05 11.11
C SER A 395 -1.94 -15.75 12.21
N PHE A 396 -1.61 -14.81 13.10
CA PHE A 396 -2.51 -14.35 14.16
C PHE A 396 -3.79 -13.72 13.57
N GLU A 397 -3.64 -12.86 12.55
CA GLU A 397 -4.77 -12.24 11.83
C GLU A 397 -5.70 -13.29 11.22
N LEU A 398 -5.16 -14.32 10.56
CA LEU A 398 -5.95 -15.40 9.99
C LEU A 398 -6.77 -16.14 11.04
N VAL A 399 -6.15 -16.50 12.17
CA VAL A 399 -6.83 -17.20 13.27
C VAL A 399 -7.95 -16.33 13.84
N MET A 400 -7.67 -15.05 14.12
CA MET A 400 -8.65 -14.11 14.66
C MET A 400 -9.83 -13.93 13.70
N LEU A 401 -9.57 -13.68 12.40
CA LEU A 401 -10.62 -13.55 11.38
C LEU A 401 -11.43 -14.83 11.25
N PHE A 402 -10.77 -15.99 11.25
CA PHE A 402 -11.46 -17.27 11.13
C PHE A 402 -12.41 -17.51 12.31
N CYS A 403 -11.98 -17.24 13.53
CA CYS A 403 -12.78 -17.47 14.73
C CYS A 403 -13.89 -16.42 14.91
N LEU A 404 -13.54 -15.12 14.82
CA LEU A 404 -14.45 -14.05 15.21
C LEU A 404 -15.50 -13.73 14.14
N THR A 405 -15.16 -13.85 12.85
CA THR A 405 -16.09 -13.46 11.76
C THR A 405 -17.32 -14.36 11.68
N SER A 406 -17.24 -15.59 12.21
CA SER A 406 -18.38 -16.53 12.23
C SER A 406 -19.36 -16.28 13.38
N ILE A 407 -19.06 -15.39 14.30
CA ILE A 407 -19.93 -15.04 15.42
C ILE A 407 -20.93 -13.99 14.93
N PRO A 408 -22.25 -14.26 14.87
CA PRO A 408 -23.25 -13.36 14.28
C PRO A 408 -23.23 -11.95 14.87
N ASN A 409 -23.04 -11.82 16.19
CA ASN A 409 -23.01 -10.52 16.87
C ASN A 409 -21.76 -9.69 16.59
N ILE A 410 -20.65 -10.34 16.23
CA ILE A 410 -19.36 -9.67 15.88
C ILE A 410 -19.30 -9.42 14.38
N ASN A 411 -19.63 -10.42 13.55
CA ASN A 411 -19.67 -10.38 12.09
C ASN A 411 -18.46 -9.65 11.47
N ILE A 412 -18.68 -8.67 10.59
CA ILE A 412 -17.59 -7.92 9.91
C ILE A 412 -16.77 -7.04 10.87
N PHE A 413 -17.29 -6.68 12.05
CA PHE A 413 -16.51 -5.93 13.05
C PHE A 413 -15.33 -6.74 13.61
N SER A 414 -15.32 -8.05 13.42
CA SER A 414 -14.16 -8.92 13.66
C SER A 414 -12.90 -8.38 12.98
N TYR A 415 -13.05 -7.74 11.82
CA TYR A 415 -11.92 -7.15 11.09
C TYR A 415 -11.32 -5.96 11.88
N ALA A 416 -12.13 -5.07 12.46
CA ALA A 416 -11.64 -3.99 13.31
C ALA A 416 -10.89 -4.53 14.55
N ILE A 417 -11.48 -5.53 15.20
CA ILE A 417 -10.88 -6.20 16.38
C ILE A 417 -9.54 -6.82 15.98
N THR A 418 -9.50 -7.52 14.85
CA THR A 418 -8.27 -8.16 14.34
C THR A 418 -7.20 -7.13 14.04
N VAL A 419 -7.51 -6.06 13.31
CA VAL A 419 -6.55 -4.98 12.98
C VAL A 419 -6.02 -4.33 14.26
N PHE A 420 -6.85 -4.11 15.27
CA PHE A 420 -6.42 -3.53 16.53
C PHE A 420 -5.42 -4.44 17.26
N PHE A 421 -5.74 -5.70 17.47
CA PHE A 421 -4.87 -6.62 18.19
C PHE A 421 -3.63 -7.01 17.38
N SER A 422 -3.74 -7.17 16.06
CA SER A 422 -2.58 -7.44 15.20
C SER A 422 -1.62 -6.26 15.16
N SER A 423 -2.13 -5.03 15.20
CA SER A 423 -1.28 -3.82 15.29
C SER A 423 -0.52 -3.76 16.62
N ILE A 424 -1.16 -4.12 17.75
CA ILE A 424 -0.49 -4.23 19.05
C ILE A 424 0.60 -5.30 18.99
N LEU A 425 0.28 -6.50 18.47
CA LEU A 425 1.24 -7.59 18.34
C LEU A 425 2.41 -7.18 17.47
N SER A 426 2.14 -6.63 16.27
CA SER A 426 3.17 -6.16 15.33
C SER A 426 4.05 -5.09 15.96
N PHE A 427 3.47 -4.09 16.61
CA PHE A 427 4.23 -3.04 17.30
C PHE A 427 5.12 -3.64 18.38
N THR A 428 4.58 -4.53 19.22
CA THR A 428 5.30 -5.13 20.35
C THR A 428 6.47 -5.98 19.91
N ILE A 429 6.27 -6.90 18.96
CA ILE A 429 7.36 -7.78 18.50
C ILE A 429 8.45 -6.99 17.75
N ASN A 430 8.06 -5.96 16.97
CA ASN A 430 9.03 -5.17 16.23
C ASN A 430 9.82 -4.23 17.16
N ILE A 431 9.20 -3.59 18.16
CA ILE A 431 9.92 -2.73 19.09
C ILE A 431 10.88 -3.52 19.98
N MET A 432 10.52 -4.75 20.36
CA MET A 432 11.41 -5.66 21.09
C MET A 432 12.67 -5.98 20.29
N GLU A 433 12.54 -6.17 18.97
CA GLU A 433 13.69 -6.41 18.09
C GLU A 433 14.54 -5.15 17.88
N ILE A 434 13.90 -3.99 17.71
CA ILE A 434 14.62 -2.71 17.53
C ILE A 434 15.45 -2.38 18.78
N ARG A 435 14.89 -2.60 19.97
CA ARG A 435 15.58 -2.37 21.26
C ARG A 435 16.85 -3.21 21.47
N LYS A 436 17.00 -4.33 20.75
CA LYS A 436 18.25 -5.13 20.79
C LYS A 436 19.41 -4.42 20.06
N HIS A 437 19.14 -3.44 19.22
CA HIS A 437 20.11 -2.80 18.35
C HIS A 437 20.32 -1.31 18.67
N ILE A 438 19.29 -0.67 19.19
CA ILE A 438 19.28 0.77 19.52
C ILE A 438 18.63 0.93 20.89
N ASP A 439 19.24 1.70 21.76
CA ASP A 439 18.63 2.08 23.04
C ASP A 439 17.46 3.05 22.78
N LEU A 440 16.25 2.48 22.88
CA LEU A 440 15.01 3.17 22.55
C LEU A 440 14.15 3.27 23.81
N ASN A 441 14.37 4.32 24.60
CA ASN A 441 13.50 4.65 25.72
C ASN A 441 12.33 5.51 25.23
N LEU A 442 11.14 4.89 25.11
CA LEU A 442 9.88 5.60 24.86
C LEU A 442 9.30 6.05 26.19
N SER A 443 9.17 7.36 26.37
CA SER A 443 8.58 7.93 27.60
C SER A 443 7.11 7.57 27.70
N LYS A 444 6.74 6.80 28.71
CA LYS A 444 5.33 6.48 29.03
C LYS A 444 4.54 7.74 29.36
N MET A 445 5.20 8.70 30.00
CA MET A 445 4.60 9.99 30.36
C MET A 445 4.18 10.78 29.12
N ASN A 446 5.02 10.84 28.10
CA ASN A 446 4.70 11.53 26.85
C ASN A 446 3.51 10.89 26.12
N ILE A 447 3.44 9.56 26.09
CA ILE A 447 2.29 8.84 25.51
C ILE A 447 1.01 9.18 26.29
N LEU A 448 1.07 9.20 27.61
CA LEU A 448 -0.07 9.55 28.46
C LEU A 448 -0.51 11.00 28.25
N ILE A 449 0.44 11.95 28.21
CA ILE A 449 0.15 13.38 28.00
C ILE A 449 -0.51 13.57 26.62
N PHE A 450 0.03 13.01 25.55
CA PHE A 450 -0.58 13.13 24.21
C PHE A 450 -1.94 12.45 24.12
N SER A 451 -2.16 11.36 24.86
CA SER A 451 -3.47 10.70 24.93
C SER A 451 -4.50 11.58 25.66
N LEU A 452 -4.13 12.21 26.77
CA LEU A 452 -4.99 13.15 27.51
C LEU A 452 -5.30 14.40 26.68
N LEU A 453 -4.29 14.97 26.02
CA LEU A 453 -4.49 16.07 25.06
C LEU A 453 -5.43 15.67 23.92
N GLY A 454 -5.33 14.45 23.42
CA GLY A 454 -6.25 13.91 22.42
C GLY A 454 -7.71 13.89 22.92
N ILE A 455 -7.93 13.49 24.17
CA ILE A 455 -9.27 13.52 24.79
C ILE A 455 -9.78 14.96 24.90
N LEU A 456 -8.95 15.90 25.32
CA LEU A 456 -9.32 17.32 25.39
C LEU A 456 -9.69 17.89 24.02
N ILE A 457 -8.88 17.58 22.98
CA ILE A 457 -9.16 18.00 21.61
C ILE A 457 -10.49 17.40 21.13
N PHE A 458 -10.74 16.11 21.41
CA PHE A 458 -12.01 15.48 21.09
C PHE A 458 -13.21 16.20 21.74
N LEU A 459 -13.13 16.50 23.03
CA LEU A 459 -14.18 17.22 23.75
C LEU A 459 -14.39 18.62 23.20
N PHE A 460 -13.30 19.35 22.92
CA PHE A 460 -13.34 20.69 22.33
C PHE A 460 -14.05 20.70 20.96
N PHE A 461 -13.65 19.83 20.06
CA PHE A 461 -14.30 19.74 18.74
C PHE A 461 -15.74 19.22 18.81
N ARG A 462 -16.07 18.40 19.80
CA ARG A 462 -17.45 17.97 20.04
C ARG A 462 -18.35 19.17 20.39
N ILE A 463 -17.85 20.13 21.19
CA ILE A 463 -18.56 21.36 21.48
C ILE A 463 -18.69 22.24 20.23
N ILE A 464 -17.63 22.41 19.44
CA ILE A 464 -17.69 23.17 18.18
C ILE A 464 -18.73 22.57 17.25
N LEU A 465 -18.74 21.24 17.09
CA LEU A 465 -19.68 20.54 16.23
C LEU A 465 -21.14 20.67 16.67
N SER A 466 -21.39 20.79 17.98
CA SER A 466 -22.75 21.08 18.49
C SER A 466 -23.24 22.48 18.08
N ILE A 467 -22.33 23.45 17.96
CA ILE A 467 -22.66 24.80 17.50
C ILE A 467 -22.92 24.83 15.98
N ILE A 468 -22.13 24.08 15.22
CA ILE A 468 -22.23 24.05 13.75
C ILE A 468 -23.11 22.91 13.25
N GLN A 469 -24.01 22.34 14.07
CA GLN A 469 -24.80 21.15 13.74
C GLN A 469 -25.66 21.33 12.49
N THR A 470 -26.16 22.54 12.24
CA THR A 470 -27.03 22.87 11.10
C THR A 470 -26.30 23.06 9.77
N TYR A 471 -24.96 23.16 9.80
CA TYR A 471 -24.17 23.36 8.57
C TYR A 471 -23.98 22.06 7.77
N SER A 472 -23.61 22.22 6.51
CA SER A 472 -23.39 21.10 5.59
C SER A 472 -22.27 20.15 6.07
N ALA A 473 -22.31 18.88 5.66
CA ALA A 473 -21.29 17.89 5.96
C ALA A 473 -19.88 18.37 5.56
N LEU A 474 -19.77 19.08 4.43
CA LEU A 474 -18.50 19.63 3.95
C LEU A 474 -17.88 20.60 4.93
N ILE A 475 -18.66 21.54 5.49
CA ILE A 475 -18.16 22.53 6.47
C ILE A 475 -17.71 21.82 7.75
N LYS A 476 -18.51 20.88 8.26
CA LYS A 476 -18.14 20.10 9.45
C LYS A 476 -16.83 19.34 9.24
N VAL A 477 -16.67 18.70 8.08
CA VAL A 477 -15.45 17.96 7.74
C VAL A 477 -14.27 18.92 7.63
N LEU A 478 -14.39 20.04 6.91
CA LEU A 478 -13.29 20.99 6.76
C LEU A 478 -12.84 21.57 8.11
N VAL A 479 -13.78 22.03 8.95
CA VAL A 479 -13.48 22.61 10.27
C VAL A 479 -12.78 21.57 11.16
N THR A 480 -13.32 20.33 11.19
CA THR A 480 -12.77 19.29 12.07
C THR A 480 -11.42 18.82 11.57
N VAL A 481 -11.28 18.53 10.27
CA VAL A 481 -10.03 18.01 9.69
C VAL A 481 -8.91 19.05 9.81
N ILE A 482 -9.14 20.28 9.33
CA ILE A 482 -8.12 21.34 9.40
C ILE A 482 -7.77 21.64 10.84
N GLY A 483 -8.77 21.84 11.72
CA GLY A 483 -8.54 22.21 13.10
C GLY A 483 -7.78 21.13 13.89
N VAL A 484 -8.18 19.87 13.77
CA VAL A 484 -7.50 18.74 14.43
C VAL A 484 -6.08 18.60 13.90
N PHE A 485 -5.87 18.61 12.58
CA PHE A 485 -4.53 18.46 12.01
C PHE A 485 -3.61 19.63 12.37
N VAL A 486 -4.08 20.86 12.37
CA VAL A 486 -3.27 22.02 12.78
C VAL A 486 -2.81 21.88 14.25
N ILE A 487 -3.71 21.49 15.17
CA ILE A 487 -3.35 21.29 16.57
C ILE A 487 -2.33 20.15 16.72
N PHE A 488 -2.54 19.01 16.05
CA PHE A 488 -1.60 17.89 16.14
C PHE A 488 -0.27 18.16 15.42
N ALA A 489 -0.26 18.94 14.33
CA ALA A 489 0.97 19.42 13.69
C ALA A 489 1.76 20.32 14.67
N TYR A 490 1.07 21.23 15.37
CA TYR A 490 1.69 22.04 16.41
C TYR A 490 2.24 21.17 17.56
N LEU A 491 1.47 20.19 18.06
CA LEU A 491 1.94 19.25 19.08
C LEU A 491 3.13 18.39 18.63
N SER A 492 3.31 18.17 17.34
CA SER A 492 4.46 17.44 16.83
C SER A 492 5.77 18.21 17.00
N THR A 493 5.73 19.54 17.11
CA THR A 493 6.91 20.40 17.34
C THR A 493 7.33 20.47 18.80
N PHE A 494 6.42 20.16 19.74
CA PHE A 494 6.72 20.20 21.17
C PHE A 494 7.31 18.88 21.69
N GLY A 495 8.24 18.98 22.69
CA GLY A 495 8.57 17.89 23.60
C GLY A 495 9.45 16.77 23.03
N LEU A 496 10.55 17.11 22.34
CA LEU A 496 11.67 16.20 22.06
C LEU A 496 13.02 16.80 22.53
N GLU A 497 12.95 17.97 23.15
CA GLU A 497 14.09 18.54 23.85
C GLU A 497 13.95 18.07 25.30
N ASP A 498 14.86 17.42 25.88
CA ASP A 498 14.91 16.95 27.27
C ASP A 498 14.24 15.57 27.52
N ASP A 499 15.07 14.52 27.22
CA ASP A 499 15.39 13.45 28.21
C ASP A 499 16.60 12.64 27.73
#